data_11ddf4335a3d9314627b98db7ce49280
#
_entry.id   11ddf4335a3d9314627b98db7ce49280
#
_cell.length_a   1.000
_cell.length_b   1.000
_cell.length_c   1.000
_cell.angle_alpha   90.00
_cell.angle_beta   90.00
_cell.angle_gamma   90.00
#
_symmetry.space_group_name_H-M   'P 1'
#
loop_
_entity.id
_entity.type
_entity.pdbx_description
1 polymer ?
#
loop_
_entity_poly.entity_id
_entity_poly.type
_entity_poly.pdbx_seq_one_letter_code
_entity_poly.pdbx_strand_id
1 'polypeptide(L)'
;MRPIRLLILLLAIALAVVLALVRPIQGRATRSTAKGARTQQTGLEPTRRRHLMSHTPDVALTFGHRVVTYARHFLGVRYSWGGISPRTGFDCSGLVRFVYRHFGIVLPHSSFGDLSHGRRVTRRFLRPGDLVFFAGASHVGIYIGGGQFIHAPHTGTVVQITSLSGYYAAVFAGGRRI
;
A
#
# COMPACT_ATOMS: atom_id res chain seq x y z
N MET A 1 -36.52 -34.84 -8.34
CA MET A 1 -35.34 -35.02 -9.21
C MET A 1 -35.20 -33.91 -10.30
N ARG A 2 -35.61 -32.68 -10.03
CA ARG A 2 -35.56 -31.57 -11.02
C ARG A 2 -34.60 -30.40 -10.76
N PRO A 3 -34.03 -30.16 -9.56
CA PRO A 3 -33.15 -28.99 -9.38
C PRO A 3 -31.71 -29.17 -9.89
N ILE A 4 -31.20 -30.42 -9.90
CA ILE A 4 -29.80 -30.69 -10.28
C ILE A 4 -29.53 -30.43 -11.78
N ARG A 5 -30.52 -30.71 -12.67
CA ARG A 5 -30.37 -30.51 -14.11
C ARG A 5 -30.32 -29.02 -14.49
N LEU A 6 -31.05 -28.17 -13.77
CA LEU A 6 -31.05 -26.71 -14.01
C LEU A 6 -29.72 -26.10 -13.58
N LEU A 7 -29.10 -26.58 -12.48
CA LEU A 7 -27.82 -26.11 -12.00
C LEU A 7 -26.68 -26.44 -12.97
N ILE A 8 -26.69 -27.65 -13.55
CA ILE A 8 -25.69 -28.09 -14.54
C ILE A 8 -25.81 -27.25 -15.82
N LEU A 9 -27.03 -26.92 -16.26
CA LEU A 9 -27.24 -26.10 -17.45
C LEU A 9 -26.75 -24.66 -17.28
N LEU A 10 -26.95 -24.05 -16.11
CA LEU A 10 -26.47 -22.72 -15.79
C LEU A 10 -24.93 -22.67 -15.68
N LEU A 11 -24.28 -23.71 -15.14
CA LEU A 11 -22.82 -23.79 -15.12
C LEU A 11 -22.21 -23.94 -16.52
N ALA A 12 -22.86 -24.69 -17.43
CA ALA A 12 -22.38 -24.85 -18.79
C ALA A 12 -22.47 -23.55 -19.62
N ILE A 13 -23.50 -22.74 -19.40
CA ILE A 13 -23.66 -21.44 -20.06
C ILE A 13 -22.61 -20.43 -19.54
N ALA A 14 -22.33 -20.41 -18.26
CA ALA A 14 -21.31 -19.55 -17.66
C ALA A 14 -19.89 -19.85 -18.19
N LEU A 15 -19.58 -21.15 -18.39
CA LEU A 15 -18.27 -21.57 -18.93
C LEU A 15 -18.10 -21.19 -20.39
N ALA A 16 -19.17 -21.25 -21.20
CA ALA A 16 -19.13 -20.89 -22.61
C ALA A 16 -18.91 -19.37 -22.84
N VAL A 17 -19.45 -18.52 -21.98
CA VAL A 17 -19.27 -17.06 -22.07
C VAL A 17 -17.83 -16.64 -21.74
N VAL A 18 -17.16 -17.33 -20.80
CA VAL A 18 -15.77 -17.04 -20.44
C VAL A 18 -14.79 -17.42 -21.55
N LEU A 19 -15.06 -18.51 -22.31
CA LEU A 19 -14.19 -18.93 -23.43
C LEU A 19 -14.30 -18.03 -24.68
N ALA A 20 -15.38 -17.31 -24.84
CA ALA A 20 -15.61 -16.43 -26.02
C ALA A 20 -14.88 -15.08 -25.94
N LEU A 21 -14.33 -14.70 -24.75
CA LEU A 21 -13.66 -13.41 -24.53
C LEU A 21 -12.14 -13.43 -24.69
N VAL A 22 -11.55 -14.61 -24.97
CA VAL A 22 -10.09 -14.73 -25.18
C VAL A 22 -9.80 -14.82 -26.68
N ARG A 23 -9.67 -13.68 -27.39
CA ARG A 23 -9.18 -13.62 -28.77
C ARG A 23 -7.65 -13.35 -28.74
N PRO A 24 -6.81 -14.17 -29.42
CA PRO A 24 -5.41 -13.87 -29.58
C PRO A 24 -5.21 -12.75 -30.60
N ILE A 25 -4.44 -11.72 -30.22
CA ILE A 25 -4.00 -10.63 -31.10
C ILE A 25 -2.88 -11.17 -31.98
N GLN A 26 -3.15 -11.41 -33.24
CA GLN A 26 -2.13 -11.74 -34.25
C GLN A 26 -1.44 -10.46 -34.73
N GLY A 27 -0.17 -10.30 -34.37
CA GLY A 27 0.66 -9.22 -34.84
C GLY A 27 1.09 -9.40 -36.28
N ARG A 28 0.72 -8.42 -37.12
CA ARG A 28 1.10 -8.33 -38.54
C ARG A 28 2.48 -7.71 -38.68
N ALA A 29 3.46 -8.53 -39.08
CA ALA A 29 4.79 -8.06 -39.45
C ALA A 29 4.76 -7.36 -40.83
N THR A 30 5.17 -6.11 -40.88
CA THR A 30 5.48 -5.43 -42.14
C THR A 30 6.98 -5.31 -42.32
N ARG A 31 7.47 -6.00 -43.34
CA ARG A 31 8.81 -5.87 -43.91
C ARG A 31 8.91 -4.56 -44.68
N SER A 32 9.89 -3.72 -44.37
CA SER A 32 10.33 -2.64 -45.25
C SER A 32 11.80 -2.75 -45.50
N THR A 33 12.16 -3.04 -46.73
CA THR A 33 13.49 -2.95 -47.30
C THR A 33 13.71 -1.55 -47.87
N ALA A 34 14.75 -0.86 -47.47
CA ALA A 34 15.30 0.25 -48.25
C ALA A 34 16.84 0.29 -48.11
N LYS A 35 17.45 0.19 -49.27
CA LYS A 35 18.86 0.19 -49.64
C LYS A 35 19.29 1.64 -49.88
N GLY A 36 20.48 2.01 -49.44
CA GLY A 36 21.22 3.06 -50.18
C GLY A 36 21.95 4.09 -49.36
N ALA A 37 23.21 4.16 -49.69
CA ALA A 37 24.13 5.30 -49.78
C ALA A 37 24.97 5.71 -48.56
N ARG A 38 26.19 5.43 -48.78
CA ARG A 38 27.48 5.81 -48.24
C ARG A 38 27.73 7.32 -48.37
N THR A 39 28.11 8.02 -47.32
CA THR A 39 29.03 9.18 -47.40
C THR A 39 29.82 9.27 -46.08
N GLN A 40 31.16 9.22 -46.25
CA GLN A 40 32.14 9.51 -45.23
C GLN A 40 32.18 11.02 -44.99
N GLN A 41 32.18 11.46 -43.76
CA GLN A 41 32.75 12.73 -43.36
C GLN A 41 33.48 12.59 -42.04
N THR A 42 34.81 12.69 -42.15
CA THR A 42 35.76 12.96 -41.08
C THR A 42 35.48 14.30 -40.44
N GLY A 43 35.22 14.29 -39.11
CA GLY A 43 35.14 15.51 -38.32
C GLY A 43 35.52 15.16 -36.88
N LEU A 44 36.73 15.57 -36.52
CA LEU A 44 37.24 15.56 -35.15
C LEU A 44 36.38 16.50 -34.29
N GLU A 45 35.55 15.98 -33.44
CA GLU A 45 34.86 16.75 -32.41
C GLU A 45 35.49 16.48 -31.04
N PRO A 46 35.73 17.56 -30.23
CA PRO A 46 36.39 17.43 -28.95
C PRO A 46 35.48 16.74 -27.94
N THR A 47 36.07 15.80 -27.25
CA THR A 47 35.52 15.01 -26.14
C THR A 47 34.85 15.91 -25.12
N ARG A 48 33.56 16.19 -25.31
CA ARG A 48 32.73 16.78 -24.29
C ARG A 48 32.46 15.68 -23.25
N ARG A 49 33.34 15.62 -22.25
CA ARG A 49 33.12 14.87 -21.02
C ARG A 49 31.77 15.29 -20.46
N ARG A 50 30.67 14.59 -20.86
CA ARG A 50 29.42 14.65 -20.13
C ARG A 50 29.73 14.11 -18.75
N HIS A 51 29.94 15.04 -17.85
CA HIS A 51 29.83 14.78 -16.44
C HIS A 51 28.41 14.22 -16.24
N LEU A 52 28.28 12.89 -16.24
CA LEU A 52 27.13 12.17 -15.72
C LEU A 52 27.09 12.52 -14.24
N MET A 53 26.53 13.69 -13.93
CA MET A 53 25.95 13.89 -12.62
C MET A 53 24.90 12.79 -12.50
N SER A 54 25.23 11.77 -11.72
CA SER A 54 24.26 10.84 -11.18
C SER A 54 23.28 11.69 -10.38
N HIS A 55 22.26 12.22 -11.05
CA HIS A 55 21.02 12.58 -10.39
C HIS A 55 20.44 11.26 -9.93
N THR A 56 20.85 10.79 -8.74
CA THR A 56 19.93 10.03 -7.91
C THR A 56 18.73 10.96 -7.79
N PRO A 57 17.55 10.60 -8.35
CA PRO A 57 16.37 11.40 -8.10
C PRO A 57 16.27 11.47 -6.59
N ASP A 58 16.32 12.67 -6.04
CA ASP A 58 15.93 12.94 -4.68
C ASP A 58 14.47 12.50 -4.62
N VAL A 59 14.25 11.23 -4.24
CA VAL A 59 12.92 10.64 -4.14
C VAL A 59 12.29 11.33 -2.95
N ALA A 60 11.71 12.50 -3.21
CA ALA A 60 10.96 13.24 -2.21
C ALA A 60 10.03 12.25 -1.53
N LEU A 61 10.32 11.94 -0.27
CA LEU A 61 9.56 10.98 0.52
C LEU A 61 8.09 11.34 0.45
N THR A 62 7.25 10.44 -0.04
CA THR A 62 5.82 10.67 -0.08
C THR A 62 5.30 10.95 1.33
N PHE A 63 4.17 11.64 1.45
CA PHE A 63 3.53 11.89 2.74
C PHE A 63 3.45 10.63 3.60
N GLY A 64 3.03 9.50 3.03
CA GLY A 64 2.97 8.23 3.74
C GLY A 64 4.31 7.73 4.28
N HIS A 65 5.40 7.91 3.54
CA HIS A 65 6.74 7.56 4.03
C HIS A 65 7.16 8.45 5.20
N ARG A 66 6.84 9.75 5.17
CA ARG A 66 7.11 10.67 6.29
C ARG A 66 6.34 10.26 7.54
N VAL A 67 5.07 9.88 7.39
CA VAL A 67 4.23 9.33 8.48
C VAL A 67 4.88 8.10 9.09
N VAL A 68 5.32 7.15 8.26
CA VAL A 68 5.98 5.92 8.72
C VAL A 68 7.30 6.22 9.44
N THR A 69 8.13 7.09 8.87
CA THR A 69 9.40 7.50 9.50
C THR A 69 9.16 8.08 10.88
N TYR A 70 8.17 8.97 11.01
CA TYR A 70 7.83 9.57 12.30
C TYR A 70 7.25 8.54 13.28
N ALA A 71 6.37 7.65 12.82
CA ALA A 71 5.81 6.60 13.66
C ALA A 71 6.87 5.66 14.26
N ARG A 72 7.94 5.39 13.52
CA ARG A 72 9.05 4.53 13.98
C ARG A 72 9.80 5.07 15.21
N HIS A 73 9.77 6.39 15.47
CA HIS A 73 10.39 6.96 16.69
C HIS A 73 9.70 6.52 17.98
N PHE A 74 8.50 5.98 17.90
CA PHE A 74 7.72 5.54 19.06
C PHE A 74 7.77 4.03 19.31
N LEU A 75 8.57 3.29 18.53
CA LEU A 75 8.81 1.87 18.80
C LEU A 75 9.37 1.70 20.22
N GLY A 76 8.85 0.72 20.96
CA GLY A 76 9.24 0.47 22.34
C GLY A 76 8.50 1.31 23.39
N VAL A 77 7.72 2.34 22.99
CA VAL A 77 6.86 3.07 23.93
C VAL A 77 5.77 2.14 24.46
N ARG A 78 5.59 2.10 25.78
CA ARG A 78 4.61 1.22 26.45
C ARG A 78 3.18 1.46 25.95
N TYR A 79 2.40 0.40 25.90
CA TYR A 79 0.96 0.53 25.76
C TYR A 79 0.35 1.13 27.03
N SER A 80 -0.62 1.99 26.87
CA SER A 80 -1.46 2.52 27.94
C SER A 80 -2.87 2.77 27.42
N TRP A 81 -3.86 2.19 28.04
CA TRP A 81 -5.26 2.42 27.65
C TRP A 81 -5.60 3.92 27.76
N GLY A 82 -6.17 4.51 26.71
CA GLY A 82 -6.42 5.94 26.64
C GLY A 82 -5.15 6.80 26.50
N GLY A 83 -3.99 6.20 26.30
CA GLY A 83 -2.71 6.89 26.16
C GLY A 83 -2.56 7.58 24.81
N ILE A 84 -2.08 8.84 24.83
CA ILE A 84 -1.99 9.72 23.64
C ILE A 84 -0.63 10.39 23.51
N SER A 85 0.36 9.98 24.26
CA SER A 85 1.70 10.61 24.25
C SER A 85 2.81 9.61 24.55
N PRO A 86 4.05 9.85 24.09
CA PRO A 86 5.16 8.97 24.39
C PRO A 86 5.53 8.94 25.89
N ARG A 87 5.17 9.97 26.63
CA ARG A 87 5.43 10.05 28.09
C ARG A 87 4.51 9.15 28.90
N THR A 88 3.24 9.11 28.53
CA THR A 88 2.19 8.37 29.26
C THR A 88 1.94 6.99 28.67
N GLY A 89 2.41 6.71 27.47
CA GLY A 89 2.11 5.54 26.67
C GLY A 89 1.06 5.84 25.59
N PHE A 90 0.83 4.85 24.74
CA PHE A 90 -0.16 4.91 23.66
C PHE A 90 -1.13 3.74 23.74
N ASP A 91 -2.40 3.99 23.43
CA ASP A 91 -3.25 2.96 22.86
C ASP A 91 -3.18 3.00 21.31
N CYS A 92 -3.90 2.11 20.63
CA CYS A 92 -3.82 1.96 19.17
C CYS A 92 -4.21 3.25 18.43
N SER A 93 -5.32 3.86 18.78
CA SER A 93 -5.85 5.11 18.16
C SER A 93 -5.09 6.34 18.65
N GLY A 94 -4.59 6.34 19.88
CA GLY A 94 -3.75 7.42 20.44
C GLY A 94 -2.43 7.55 19.71
N LEU A 95 -1.78 6.42 19.36
CA LEU A 95 -0.59 6.41 18.51
C LEU A 95 -0.89 7.00 17.14
N VAL A 96 -1.95 6.54 16.47
CA VAL A 96 -2.38 7.03 15.15
C VAL A 96 -2.65 8.54 15.21
N ARG A 97 -3.47 8.99 16.15
CA ARG A 97 -3.78 10.41 16.37
C ARG A 97 -2.52 11.24 16.59
N PHE A 98 -1.60 10.78 17.44
CA PHE A 98 -0.37 11.49 17.76
C PHE A 98 0.52 11.67 16.54
N VAL A 99 0.71 10.60 15.75
CA VAL A 99 1.52 10.60 14.54
C VAL A 99 0.93 11.54 13.48
N TYR A 100 -0.36 11.44 13.19
CA TYR A 100 -1.00 12.27 12.16
C TYR A 100 -1.11 13.75 12.56
N ARG A 101 -1.31 14.02 13.86
CA ARG A 101 -1.33 15.40 14.39
C ARG A 101 -0.01 16.13 14.15
N HIS A 102 1.14 15.44 14.16
CA HIS A 102 2.44 16.03 13.82
C HIS A 102 2.46 16.64 12.42
N PHE A 103 1.64 16.12 11.51
CA PHE A 103 1.49 16.60 10.14
C PHE A 103 0.26 17.52 9.96
N GLY A 104 -0.33 18.03 11.04
CA GLY A 104 -1.49 18.91 10.99
C GLY A 104 -2.84 18.22 10.78
N ILE A 105 -2.87 16.88 10.77
CA ILE A 105 -4.11 16.10 10.58
C ILE A 105 -4.63 15.65 11.94
N VAL A 106 -5.83 16.13 12.31
CA VAL A 106 -6.47 15.76 13.58
C VAL A 106 -7.43 14.60 13.34
N LEU A 107 -7.06 13.43 13.83
CA LEU A 107 -7.91 12.24 13.84
C LEU A 107 -8.58 12.07 15.21
N PRO A 108 -9.74 11.38 15.29
CA PRO A 108 -10.37 11.05 16.57
C PRO A 108 -9.46 10.19 17.45
N HIS A 109 -9.73 10.17 18.76
CA HIS A 109 -9.12 9.17 19.64
C HIS A 109 -10.05 7.95 19.73
N SER A 110 -10.29 7.32 18.59
CA SER A 110 -11.17 6.16 18.46
C SER A 110 -10.90 5.45 17.14
N SER A 111 -10.57 4.18 17.18
CA SER A 111 -10.36 3.37 15.97
C SER A 111 -11.63 3.27 15.10
N PHE A 112 -12.81 3.25 15.71
CA PHE A 112 -14.09 3.33 14.99
C PHE A 112 -14.28 4.71 14.33
N GLY A 113 -13.89 5.79 15.01
CA GLY A 113 -13.91 7.13 14.46
C GLY A 113 -12.92 7.26 13.29
N ASP A 114 -11.72 6.72 13.43
CA ASP A 114 -10.70 6.71 12.36
C ASP A 114 -11.19 6.01 11.09
N LEU A 115 -12.02 4.96 11.24
CA LEU A 115 -12.57 4.22 10.11
C LEU A 115 -13.47 5.09 9.20
N SER A 116 -14.03 6.18 9.71
CA SER A 116 -14.86 7.13 8.92
C SER A 116 -14.03 8.16 8.15
N HIS A 117 -12.73 8.29 8.45
CA HIS A 117 -11.84 9.29 7.84
C HIS A 117 -11.11 8.73 6.64
N GLY A 118 -10.86 9.60 5.66
CA GLY A 118 -10.09 9.28 4.46
C GLY A 118 -10.80 8.32 3.48
N ARG A 119 -10.05 7.92 2.46
CA ARG A 119 -10.53 7.07 1.38
C ARG A 119 -10.32 5.59 1.70
N ARG A 120 -11.32 4.74 1.43
CA ARG A 120 -11.22 3.28 1.56
C ARG A 120 -10.09 2.72 0.69
N VAL A 121 -9.31 1.79 1.26
CA VAL A 121 -8.23 1.07 0.58
C VAL A 121 -8.36 -0.42 0.87
N THR A 122 -8.35 -1.25 -0.16
CA THR A 122 -8.31 -2.70 0.02
C THR A 122 -6.86 -3.16 0.27
N ARG A 123 -6.68 -4.33 0.87
CA ARG A 123 -5.39 -4.85 1.29
C ARG A 123 -4.32 -4.82 0.18
N ARG A 124 -4.69 -5.18 -1.05
CA ARG A 124 -3.77 -5.22 -2.21
C ARG A 124 -3.23 -3.84 -2.63
N PHE A 125 -3.92 -2.76 -2.26
CA PHE A 125 -3.57 -1.38 -2.62
C PHE A 125 -3.04 -0.55 -1.45
N LEU A 126 -2.74 -1.21 -0.32
CA LEU A 126 -2.12 -0.55 0.82
C LEU A 126 -0.77 0.05 0.43
N ARG A 127 -0.52 1.26 0.94
CA ARG A 127 0.74 2.00 0.78
C ARG A 127 1.22 2.47 2.15
N PRO A 128 2.53 2.69 2.33
CA PRO A 128 3.04 3.26 3.57
C PRO A 128 2.24 4.50 4.00
N GLY A 129 1.91 4.58 5.29
CA GLY A 129 1.06 5.62 5.86
C GLY A 129 -0.44 5.32 5.87
N ASP A 130 -0.95 4.31 5.13
CA ASP A 130 -2.36 3.96 5.23
C ASP A 130 -2.69 3.41 6.63
N LEU A 131 -3.87 3.72 7.14
CA LEU A 131 -4.40 3.08 8.35
C LEU A 131 -4.92 1.69 8.01
N VAL A 132 -4.66 0.72 8.88
CA VAL A 132 -5.16 -0.66 8.79
C VAL A 132 -5.99 -0.99 10.02
N PHE A 133 -7.16 -1.57 9.79
CA PHE A 133 -8.15 -1.86 10.83
C PHE A 133 -8.38 -3.36 10.96
N PHE A 134 -8.66 -3.79 12.18
CA PHE A 134 -8.82 -5.19 12.54
C PHE A 134 -10.04 -5.41 13.42
N ALA A 135 -10.58 -6.64 13.40
CA ALA A 135 -11.69 -7.10 14.25
C ALA A 135 -12.84 -6.09 14.30
N GLY A 136 -13.42 -5.72 13.14
CA GLY A 136 -14.52 -4.77 13.04
C GLY A 136 -14.17 -3.34 13.45
N ALA A 137 -12.89 -2.93 13.32
CA ALA A 137 -12.33 -1.65 13.75
C ALA A 137 -12.15 -1.49 15.28
N SER A 138 -12.13 -2.58 16.04
CA SER A 138 -11.73 -2.53 17.46
C SER A 138 -10.25 -2.24 17.65
N HIS A 139 -9.43 -2.34 16.58
CA HIS A 139 -8.01 -2.07 16.58
C HIS A 139 -7.55 -1.38 15.30
N VAL A 140 -6.51 -0.54 15.41
CA VAL A 140 -5.95 0.22 14.28
C VAL A 140 -4.42 0.25 14.36
N GLY A 141 -3.77 0.32 13.19
CA GLY A 141 -2.34 0.54 13.04
C GLY A 141 -2.01 1.34 11.79
N ILE A 142 -0.73 1.67 11.61
CA ILE A 142 -0.19 2.39 10.45
C ILE A 142 0.58 1.41 9.57
N TYR A 143 0.15 1.20 8.35
CA TYR A 143 0.84 0.33 7.39
C TYR A 143 2.18 0.94 6.97
N ILE A 144 3.25 0.13 6.96
CA ILE A 144 4.62 0.61 6.69
C ILE A 144 5.22 0.09 5.39
N GLY A 145 4.45 -0.72 4.63
CA GLY A 145 4.95 -1.44 3.46
C GLY A 145 5.34 -2.88 3.80
N GLY A 146 5.62 -3.68 2.75
CA GLY A 146 6.13 -5.05 2.92
C GLY A 146 5.20 -6.00 3.71
N GLY A 147 3.89 -5.73 3.75
CA GLY A 147 2.97 -6.54 4.55
C GLY A 147 3.12 -6.34 6.06
N GLN A 148 3.63 -5.19 6.52
CA GLN A 148 3.87 -4.88 7.93
C GLN A 148 3.16 -3.59 8.35
N PHE A 149 2.89 -3.44 9.64
CA PHE A 149 2.30 -2.25 10.23
C PHE A 149 2.84 -1.98 11.65
N ILE A 150 2.80 -0.70 12.07
CA ILE A 150 3.14 -0.25 13.42
C ILE A 150 1.86 -0.06 14.19
N HIS A 151 1.80 -0.54 15.43
CA HIS A 151 0.67 -0.39 16.32
C HIS A 151 1.07 -0.45 17.80
N ALA A 152 0.17 -0.02 18.69
CA ALA A 152 0.20 -0.29 20.12
C ALA A 152 -0.84 -1.39 20.40
N PRO A 153 -0.44 -2.66 20.66
CA PRO A 153 -1.35 -3.80 20.65
C PRO A 153 -2.34 -3.83 21.82
N HIS A 154 -1.85 -3.99 23.03
CA HIS A 154 -2.63 -4.14 24.26
C HIS A 154 -1.79 -3.94 25.52
N THR A 155 -2.42 -3.90 26.67
CA THR A 155 -1.75 -3.81 27.99
C THR A 155 -0.66 -4.88 28.16
N GLY A 156 0.47 -4.48 28.70
CA GLY A 156 1.65 -5.35 28.88
C GLY A 156 2.57 -5.41 27.67
N THR A 157 2.27 -4.68 26.60
CA THR A 157 3.10 -4.60 25.38
C THR A 157 3.64 -3.19 25.14
N VAL A 158 4.39 -3.06 24.05
CA VAL A 158 4.91 -1.79 23.55
C VAL A 158 4.48 -1.55 22.11
N VAL A 159 4.63 -0.32 21.65
CA VAL A 159 4.53 0.00 20.21
C VAL A 159 5.52 -0.85 19.43
N GLN A 160 5.04 -1.59 18.46
CA GLN A 160 5.83 -2.57 17.71
C GLN A 160 5.43 -2.66 16.24
N ILE A 161 6.31 -3.27 15.44
CA ILE A 161 6.02 -3.66 14.06
C ILE A 161 5.51 -5.10 14.07
N THR A 162 4.42 -5.34 13.35
CA THR A 162 3.80 -6.66 13.24
C THR A 162 3.48 -6.97 11.78
N SER A 163 3.55 -8.24 11.42
CA SER A 163 3.19 -8.71 10.07
C SER A 163 1.67 -8.73 9.89
N LEU A 164 1.21 -8.26 8.73
CA LEU A 164 -0.18 -8.37 8.27
C LEU A 164 -0.43 -9.76 7.69
N SER A 165 -0.09 -10.80 8.46
CA SER A 165 -0.24 -12.21 8.13
C SER A 165 -0.89 -12.98 9.28
N GLY A 166 -1.18 -14.26 9.12
CA GLY A 166 -1.77 -15.10 10.15
C GLY A 166 -3.02 -14.47 10.78
N TYR A 167 -3.00 -14.27 12.09
CA TYR A 167 -4.11 -13.69 12.85
C TYR A 167 -4.57 -12.35 12.27
N TYR A 168 -3.66 -11.39 12.04
CA TYR A 168 -4.02 -10.07 11.53
C TYR A 168 -4.55 -10.09 10.10
N ALA A 169 -4.15 -11.06 9.29
CA ALA A 169 -4.74 -11.25 7.98
C ALA A 169 -6.19 -11.75 8.07
N ALA A 170 -6.48 -12.66 9.01
CA ALA A 170 -7.80 -13.25 9.20
C ALA A 170 -8.82 -12.22 9.74
N VAL A 171 -8.37 -11.30 10.60
CA VAL A 171 -9.26 -10.28 11.21
C VAL A 171 -9.16 -8.92 10.54
N PHE A 172 -8.52 -8.81 9.37
CA PHE A 172 -8.38 -7.54 8.64
C PHE A 172 -9.75 -7.01 8.19
N ALA A 173 -10.12 -5.82 8.65
CA ALA A 173 -11.42 -5.20 8.40
C ALA A 173 -11.38 -4.13 7.28
N GLY A 174 -10.18 -3.72 6.83
CA GLY A 174 -10.03 -2.73 5.77
C GLY A 174 -8.90 -1.74 6.03
N GLY A 175 -8.68 -0.83 5.08
CA GLY A 175 -7.73 0.27 5.18
C GLY A 175 -8.35 1.63 4.88
N ARG A 176 -7.66 2.68 5.33
CA ARG A 176 -7.97 4.07 5.03
C ARG A 176 -6.71 4.82 4.63
N ARG A 177 -6.80 5.59 3.58
CA ARG A 177 -5.77 6.59 3.21
C ARG A 177 -6.27 7.96 3.59
N ILE A 178 -5.52 8.59 4.45
CA ILE A 178 -5.75 9.93 4.98
C ILE A 178 -5.15 10.96 4.01
#